data_a31edf47f59a49b4f990ee5547cec322
#
_entry.id   a31edf47f59a49b4f990ee5547cec322
#
_cell.length_a   1.000
_cell.length_b   1.000
_cell.length_c   1.000
_cell.angle_alpha   90.00
_cell.angle_beta   90.00
_cell.angle_gamma   90.00
#
_symmetry.space_group_name_H-M   'P 1'
#
loop_
_entity.id
_entity.type
_entity.pdbx_description
1 polymer ?
#
loop_
_entity_poly.entity_id
_entity_poly.type
_entity_poly.pdbx_seq_one_letter_code
_entity_poly.pdbx_strand_id
1 'polypeptide(L)'
;MFKPVSAKEERLLPVYVYGSESLEHQAQISRGKGFMLHSQISVCYSGEGVFTDHNNVSHKVQSGDIMYFTSATSNSYKPTSVPWKTDYIVMGGYALIELMMFLGYSKSGVIHLTENIKEKVYQNFKTIIELNNSNTENAHSICSRLLYAVLFDIASCIEGNPNNDKANLIKPCIDYIKSNYMHDISISALAEMIKVTPTYLGIIFKKVYNITPQKFLTYIRIENS
;
A
#
# COMPACT_ATOMS: atom_id res chain seq x y z
N MET A 1 11.69 21.26 -6.47
CA MET A 1 10.53 22.04 -6.95
C MET A 1 9.51 21.04 -7.52
N PHE A 2 8.35 20.96 -6.88
CA PHE A 2 7.26 20.05 -7.27
C PHE A 2 6.87 20.26 -8.74
N LYS A 3 7.01 19.19 -9.56
CA LYS A 3 6.55 19.19 -10.96
C LYS A 3 5.36 18.23 -11.06
N PRO A 4 4.12 18.74 -11.20
CA PRO A 4 2.99 17.87 -11.45
C PRO A 4 3.05 17.28 -12.87
N VAL A 5 2.62 16.04 -12.99
CA VAL A 5 2.46 15.37 -14.29
C VAL A 5 1.44 16.10 -15.14
N SER A 6 1.83 16.57 -16.31
CA SER A 6 1.02 17.39 -17.21
C SER A 6 0.38 16.63 -18.36
N ALA A 7 0.88 15.43 -18.71
CA ALA A 7 0.46 14.74 -19.91
C ALA A 7 -0.88 13.99 -19.73
N LYS A 8 -1.79 14.17 -20.71
CA LYS A 8 -3.10 13.49 -20.73
C LYS A 8 -2.97 11.96 -20.70
N GLU A 9 -1.94 11.41 -21.34
CA GLU A 9 -1.71 9.96 -21.46
C GLU A 9 -1.36 9.29 -20.13
N GLU A 10 -0.67 10.00 -19.25
CA GLU A 10 -0.24 9.48 -17.94
C GLU A 10 -1.40 9.30 -16.97
N ARG A 11 -2.45 10.12 -17.11
CA ARG A 11 -3.69 10.02 -16.33
C ARG A 11 -4.54 8.80 -16.69
N LEU A 12 -4.18 8.08 -17.76
CA LEU A 12 -4.81 6.82 -18.15
C LEU A 12 -4.23 5.61 -17.39
N LEU A 13 -3.10 5.78 -16.68
CA LEU A 13 -2.55 4.71 -15.85
C LEU A 13 -3.45 4.46 -14.63
N PRO A 14 -3.67 3.20 -14.24
CA PRO A 14 -4.48 2.85 -13.07
C PRO A 14 -3.99 3.50 -11.78
N VAL A 15 -2.67 3.60 -11.64
CA VAL A 15 -1.97 4.29 -10.55
C VAL A 15 -0.74 4.98 -11.13
N TYR A 16 -0.51 6.24 -10.79
CA TYR A 16 0.63 7.01 -11.29
C TYR A 16 1.18 7.97 -10.24
N VAL A 17 2.42 8.39 -10.42
CA VAL A 17 3.05 9.46 -9.63
C VAL A 17 2.59 10.80 -10.19
N TYR A 18 1.83 11.56 -9.39
CA TYR A 18 1.41 12.92 -9.73
C TYR A 18 2.52 13.93 -9.51
N GLY A 19 3.34 13.71 -8.48
CA GLY A 19 4.51 14.53 -8.18
C GLY A 19 5.30 13.97 -7.00
N SER A 20 6.55 14.37 -6.88
CA SER A 20 7.45 13.91 -5.83
C SER A 20 8.51 14.96 -5.53
N GLU A 21 8.99 14.99 -4.29
CA GLU A 21 10.07 15.90 -3.86
C GLU A 21 10.80 15.34 -2.65
N SER A 22 12.08 15.71 -2.54
CA SER A 22 12.92 15.48 -1.35
C SER A 22 13.01 16.75 -0.52
N LEU A 23 12.81 16.65 0.78
CA LEU A 23 12.85 17.75 1.73
C LEU A 23 13.90 17.53 2.81
N GLU A 24 14.90 18.40 2.88
CA GLU A 24 15.88 18.42 3.97
C GLU A 24 15.27 18.96 5.28
N HIS A 25 14.25 19.81 5.17
CA HIS A 25 13.57 20.45 6.29
C HIS A 25 12.05 20.36 6.08
N GLN A 26 11.46 19.28 6.55
CA GLN A 26 10.01 19.11 6.47
C GLN A 26 9.30 20.14 7.34
N ALA A 27 8.46 20.97 6.74
CA ALA A 27 7.66 21.97 7.44
C ALA A 27 6.42 21.36 8.11
N GLN A 28 5.83 22.08 9.05
CA GLN A 28 4.52 21.75 9.60
C GLN A 28 3.45 21.90 8.53
N ILE A 29 2.57 20.90 8.43
CA ILE A 29 1.40 20.93 7.54
C ILE A 29 0.15 20.45 8.29
N SER A 30 -0.99 21.08 7.99
CA SER A 30 -2.31 20.67 8.46
C SER A 30 -3.26 20.58 7.28
N ARG A 31 -4.02 19.47 7.19
CA ARG A 31 -4.95 19.19 6.09
C ARG A 31 -6.33 18.86 6.63
N GLY A 32 -7.35 19.55 6.13
CA GLY A 32 -8.75 19.21 6.39
C GLY A 32 -9.20 17.99 5.57
N LYS A 33 -10.34 17.40 5.94
CA LYS A 33 -10.99 16.34 5.17
C LYS A 33 -11.31 16.86 3.75
N GLY A 34 -10.99 16.07 2.73
CA GLY A 34 -11.21 16.44 1.32
C GLY A 34 -10.26 17.51 0.78
N PHE A 35 -9.26 17.94 1.57
CA PHE A 35 -8.28 18.95 1.13
C PHE A 35 -7.42 18.45 -0.03
N MET A 36 -7.12 17.16 -0.08
CA MET A 36 -6.32 16.56 -1.14
C MET A 36 -7.19 15.80 -2.12
N LEU A 37 -7.06 16.12 -3.41
CA LEU A 37 -7.63 15.32 -4.50
C LEU A 37 -6.83 14.03 -4.76
N HIS A 38 -5.59 13.97 -4.25
CA HIS A 38 -4.64 12.89 -4.45
C HIS A 38 -4.20 12.32 -3.10
N SER A 39 -3.81 11.06 -3.07
CA SER A 39 -3.17 10.45 -1.91
C SER A 39 -1.67 10.74 -1.91
N GLN A 40 -1.05 10.67 -0.74
CA GLN A 40 0.39 10.90 -0.58
C GLN A 40 0.98 9.86 0.35
N ILE A 41 2.22 9.45 0.07
CA ILE A 41 3.09 8.74 0.99
C ILE A 41 4.36 9.55 1.21
N SER A 42 4.90 9.51 2.43
CA SER A 42 6.11 10.25 2.81
C SER A 42 7.00 9.34 3.64
N VAL A 43 8.26 9.21 3.27
CA VAL A 43 9.24 8.43 4.02
C VAL A 43 10.09 9.35 4.89
N CYS A 44 10.36 8.97 6.13
CA CYS A 44 11.28 9.67 7.02
C CYS A 44 12.65 9.00 6.99
N TYR A 45 13.68 9.73 6.57
CA TYR A 45 15.06 9.24 6.54
C TYR A 45 15.83 9.56 7.82
N SER A 46 15.63 10.76 8.38
CA SER A 46 16.29 11.18 9.62
C SER A 46 15.53 12.32 10.29
N GLY A 47 15.83 12.53 11.57
CA GLY A 47 15.10 13.48 12.41
C GLY A 47 13.81 12.89 12.95
N GLU A 48 13.03 13.69 13.60
CA GLU A 48 11.80 13.28 14.27
C GLU A 48 10.68 14.29 14.04
N GLY A 49 9.46 13.79 14.03
CA GLY A 49 8.23 14.58 13.94
C GLY A 49 7.08 13.94 14.67
N VAL A 50 5.95 14.61 14.66
CA VAL A 50 4.67 14.11 15.16
C VAL A 50 3.64 14.21 14.06
N PHE A 51 2.98 13.10 13.77
CA PHE A 51 1.79 13.01 12.95
C PHE A 51 0.57 12.95 13.86
N THR A 52 -0.44 13.78 13.61
CA THR A 52 -1.71 13.77 14.33
C THR A 52 -2.81 13.33 13.39
N ASP A 53 -3.51 12.26 13.74
CA ASP A 53 -4.56 11.67 12.93
C ASP A 53 -5.92 12.41 13.08
N HIS A 54 -6.94 11.92 12.37
CA HIS A 54 -8.29 12.50 12.38
C HIS A 54 -9.04 12.39 13.72
N ASN A 55 -8.55 11.56 14.65
CA ASN A 55 -9.06 11.41 16.01
C ASN A 55 -8.27 12.28 17.02
N ASN A 56 -7.37 13.14 16.54
CA ASN A 56 -6.43 13.91 17.34
C ASN A 56 -5.44 13.04 18.14
N VAL A 57 -5.20 11.80 17.74
CA VAL A 57 -4.17 10.95 18.31
C VAL A 57 -2.84 11.27 17.64
N SER A 58 -1.82 11.51 18.49
CA SER A 58 -0.47 11.84 18.04
C SER A 58 0.40 10.60 17.97
N HIS A 59 1.06 10.42 16.82
CA HIS A 59 1.99 9.34 16.53
C HIS A 59 3.39 9.93 16.34
N LYS A 60 4.39 9.40 17.02
CA LYS A 60 5.79 9.76 16.75
C LYS A 60 6.18 9.27 15.36
N VAL A 61 6.96 10.08 14.65
CA VAL A 61 7.54 9.74 13.35
C VAL A 61 9.05 9.87 13.47
N GLN A 62 9.76 8.81 13.07
CA GLN A 62 11.21 8.72 13.13
C GLN A 62 11.79 8.03 11.89
N SER A 63 13.09 7.89 11.80
CA SER A 63 13.74 7.21 10.68
C SER A 63 13.19 5.79 10.49
N GLY A 64 12.81 5.45 9.27
CA GLY A 64 12.18 4.17 8.92
C GLY A 64 10.65 4.22 8.90
N ASP A 65 10.03 5.34 9.30
CA ASP A 65 8.58 5.47 9.25
C ASP A 65 8.09 6.03 7.92
N ILE A 66 6.92 5.55 7.53
CA ILE A 66 6.12 6.06 6.42
C ILE A 66 4.89 6.77 6.98
N MET A 67 4.72 8.03 6.64
CA MET A 67 3.44 8.72 6.78
C MET A 67 2.64 8.52 5.48
N TYR A 68 1.39 8.10 5.58
CA TYR A 68 0.50 8.01 4.43
C TYR A 68 -0.77 8.83 4.65
N PHE A 69 -1.21 9.48 3.58
CA PHE A 69 -2.28 10.46 3.60
C PHE A 69 -3.34 10.10 2.57
N THR A 70 -4.57 10.00 3.02
CA THR A 70 -5.75 9.80 2.15
C THR A 70 -6.63 11.05 2.18
N SER A 71 -7.38 11.30 1.13
CA SER A 71 -8.36 12.40 1.08
C SER A 71 -9.54 12.21 2.05
N ALA A 72 -9.71 10.97 2.56
CA ALA A 72 -10.83 10.61 3.41
C ALA A 72 -10.79 11.23 4.81
N THR A 73 -9.60 11.60 5.30
CA THR A 73 -9.41 12.02 6.69
C THR A 73 -8.56 13.29 6.81
N SER A 74 -8.88 14.13 7.80
CA SER A 74 -8.02 15.23 8.23
C SER A 74 -6.76 14.69 8.91
N ASN A 75 -5.68 15.42 8.82
CA ASN A 75 -4.42 15.10 9.49
C ASN A 75 -3.51 16.33 9.58
N SER A 76 -2.54 16.25 10.47
CA SER A 76 -1.45 17.24 10.54
C SER A 76 -0.15 16.57 10.93
N TYR A 77 0.96 17.19 10.55
CA TYR A 77 2.28 16.75 11.01
C TYR A 77 3.22 17.96 11.18
N LYS A 78 4.15 17.83 12.11
CA LYS A 78 5.14 18.88 12.41
C LYS A 78 6.46 18.25 12.85
N PRO A 79 7.61 18.92 12.58
CA PRO A 79 8.90 18.51 13.10
C PRO A 79 8.96 18.66 14.63
N THR A 80 9.66 17.75 15.29
CA THR A 80 10.10 17.84 16.69
C THR A 80 11.62 17.93 16.79
N SER A 81 12.32 17.66 15.69
CA SER A 81 13.77 17.90 15.53
C SER A 81 14.06 18.61 14.21
N VAL A 82 15.22 19.26 14.12
CA VAL A 82 15.72 19.91 12.90
C VAL A 82 17.17 19.48 12.69
N PRO A 83 17.55 18.96 11.50
CA PRO A 83 16.70 18.76 10.32
C PRO A 83 15.73 17.57 10.49
N TRP A 84 14.60 17.61 9.78
CA TRP A 84 13.70 16.49 9.58
C TRP A 84 13.63 16.19 8.09
N LYS A 85 14.36 15.14 7.67
CA LYS A 85 14.53 14.79 6.25
C LYS A 85 13.47 13.78 5.83
N THR A 86 12.69 14.17 4.83
CA THR A 86 11.63 13.33 4.26
C THR A 86 11.61 13.43 2.75
N ASP A 87 11.23 12.34 2.11
CA ASP A 87 10.78 12.36 0.73
C ASP A 87 9.28 12.14 0.67
N TYR A 88 8.62 12.68 -0.35
CA TYR A 88 7.21 12.37 -0.57
C TYR A 88 6.89 12.08 -2.03
N ILE A 89 5.86 11.26 -2.21
CA ILE A 89 5.25 10.92 -3.50
C ILE A 89 3.75 11.22 -3.39
N VAL A 90 3.25 12.08 -4.26
CA VAL A 90 1.81 12.31 -4.47
C VAL A 90 1.34 11.38 -5.57
N MET A 91 0.23 10.68 -5.34
CA MET A 91 -0.26 9.60 -6.18
C MET A 91 -1.64 9.92 -6.74
N GLY A 92 -1.90 9.52 -7.98
CA GLY A 92 -3.18 9.59 -8.65
C GLY A 92 -3.49 8.31 -9.41
N GLY A 93 -4.65 8.26 -10.04
CA GLY A 93 -5.08 7.15 -10.88
C GLY A 93 -6.47 6.64 -10.55
N TYR A 94 -7.15 6.10 -11.57
CA TYR A 94 -8.55 5.67 -11.42
C TYR A 94 -8.71 4.44 -10.50
N ALA A 95 -7.67 3.62 -10.32
CA ALA A 95 -7.69 2.45 -9.45
C ALA A 95 -6.95 2.66 -8.11
N LEU A 96 -6.46 3.89 -7.82
CA LEU A 96 -5.64 4.14 -6.63
C LEU A 96 -6.42 3.91 -5.33
N ILE A 97 -7.66 4.40 -5.25
CA ILE A 97 -8.46 4.31 -4.02
C ILE A 97 -8.76 2.84 -3.70
N GLU A 98 -9.22 2.06 -4.68
CA GLU A 98 -9.50 0.64 -4.54
C GLU A 98 -8.26 -0.15 -4.16
N LEU A 99 -7.11 0.15 -4.79
CA LEU A 99 -5.83 -0.46 -4.46
C LEU A 99 -5.42 -0.14 -3.02
N MET A 100 -5.48 1.13 -2.61
CA MET A 100 -5.12 1.53 -1.25
C MET A 100 -6.03 0.87 -0.20
N MET A 101 -7.34 0.81 -0.46
CA MET A 101 -8.28 0.10 0.42
C MET A 101 -7.97 -1.40 0.50
N PHE A 102 -7.67 -2.04 -0.63
CA PHE A 102 -7.27 -3.45 -0.70
C PHE A 102 -6.01 -3.70 0.12
N LEU A 103 -5.03 -2.81 0.04
CA LEU A 103 -3.76 -2.90 0.76
C LEU A 103 -3.84 -2.50 2.25
N GLY A 104 -4.98 -1.97 2.70
CA GLY A 104 -5.18 -1.60 4.11
C GLY A 104 -4.93 -0.13 4.44
N TYR A 105 -4.66 0.73 3.46
CA TYR A 105 -4.52 2.18 3.66
C TYR A 105 -5.89 2.88 3.77
N SER A 106 -6.71 2.47 4.71
CA SER A 106 -8.10 2.96 4.82
C SER A 106 -8.22 4.39 5.37
N LYS A 107 -7.25 4.83 6.16
CA LYS A 107 -7.19 6.16 6.80
C LYS A 107 -5.75 6.64 6.80
N SER A 108 -5.54 7.95 6.89
CA SER A 108 -4.20 8.51 7.06
C SER A 108 -3.54 8.02 8.34
N GLY A 109 -2.23 7.74 8.31
CA GLY A 109 -1.53 7.17 9.46
C GLY A 109 -0.02 7.07 9.28
N VAL A 110 0.60 6.35 10.20
CA VAL A 110 2.04 6.07 10.22
C VAL A 110 2.26 4.55 10.21
N ILE A 111 3.23 4.09 9.42
CA ILE A 111 3.65 2.68 9.33
C ILE A 111 5.15 2.63 9.58
N HIS A 112 5.59 1.74 10.46
CA HIS A 112 7.01 1.48 10.66
C HIS A 112 7.48 0.39 9.70
N LEU A 113 8.52 0.69 8.89
CA LEU A 113 9.10 -0.28 7.96
C LEU A 113 9.98 -1.27 8.71
N THR A 114 9.82 -2.55 8.41
CA THR A 114 10.76 -3.57 8.86
C THR A 114 12.10 -3.46 8.12
N GLU A 115 13.21 -3.84 8.75
CA GLU A 115 14.56 -3.66 8.20
C GLU A 115 14.76 -4.34 6.82
N ASN A 116 14.12 -5.48 6.58
CA ASN A 116 14.21 -6.20 5.30
C ASN A 116 13.49 -5.49 4.14
N ILE A 117 12.57 -4.54 4.42
CA ILE A 117 11.80 -3.81 3.41
C ILE A 117 12.30 -2.38 3.24
N LYS A 118 12.82 -1.79 4.31
CA LYS A 118 13.24 -0.40 4.41
C LYS A 118 14.18 0.02 3.29
N GLU A 119 15.28 -0.71 3.08
CA GLU A 119 16.26 -0.36 2.05
C GLU A 119 15.63 -0.39 0.64
N LYS A 120 14.81 -1.40 0.35
CA LYS A 120 14.12 -1.52 -0.94
C LYS A 120 13.14 -0.36 -1.19
N VAL A 121 12.38 0.03 -0.17
CA VAL A 121 11.47 1.18 -0.24
C VAL A 121 12.26 2.46 -0.48
N TYR A 122 13.36 2.67 0.25
CA TYR A 122 14.21 3.85 0.08
C TYR A 122 14.78 3.97 -1.33
N GLN A 123 15.30 2.88 -1.89
CA GLN A 123 15.82 2.86 -3.26
C GLN A 123 14.74 3.16 -4.29
N ASN A 124 13.54 2.57 -4.14
CA ASN A 124 12.42 2.85 -5.03
C ASN A 124 11.96 4.30 -4.95
N PHE A 125 11.88 4.89 -3.74
CA PHE A 125 11.55 6.32 -3.56
C PHE A 125 12.55 7.21 -4.29
N LYS A 126 13.84 6.98 -4.08
CA LYS A 126 14.91 7.73 -4.74
C LYS A 126 14.80 7.65 -6.26
N THR A 127 14.63 6.44 -6.80
CA THR A 127 14.50 6.22 -8.25
C THR A 127 13.26 6.93 -8.81
N ILE A 128 12.12 6.86 -8.11
CA ILE A 128 10.88 7.54 -8.52
C ILE A 128 11.11 9.06 -8.56
N ILE A 129 11.76 9.65 -7.55
CA ILE A 129 12.01 11.09 -7.49
C ILE A 129 12.95 11.53 -8.62
N GLU A 130 14.02 10.79 -8.86
CA GLU A 130 14.98 11.06 -9.93
C GLU A 130 14.31 11.01 -11.32
N LEU A 131 13.53 9.97 -11.58
CA LEU A 131 12.83 9.79 -12.86
C LEU A 131 11.71 10.82 -13.04
N ASN A 132 10.92 11.10 -12.01
CA ASN A 132 9.81 12.06 -12.08
C ASN A 132 10.33 13.49 -12.35
N ASN A 133 11.57 13.80 -11.99
CA ASN A 133 12.22 15.08 -12.25
C ASN A 133 13.06 15.08 -13.53
N SER A 134 13.18 13.96 -14.22
CA SER A 134 13.91 13.80 -15.48
C SER A 134 12.98 13.98 -16.70
N ASN A 135 13.60 14.09 -17.89
CA ASN A 135 12.89 14.02 -19.16
C ASN A 135 13.13 12.65 -19.82
N THR A 136 13.33 11.60 -19.04
CA THR A 136 13.60 10.24 -19.55
C THR A 136 12.35 9.69 -20.22
N GLU A 137 12.52 9.09 -21.39
CA GLU A 137 11.45 8.40 -22.09
C GLU A 137 10.88 7.26 -21.22
N ASN A 138 9.57 7.11 -21.22
CA ASN A 138 8.86 6.12 -20.40
C ASN A 138 9.03 6.28 -18.85
N ALA A 139 9.58 7.39 -18.35
CA ALA A 139 9.77 7.63 -16.92
C ALA A 139 8.48 7.38 -16.12
N HIS A 140 7.33 7.83 -16.63
CA HIS A 140 6.05 7.71 -15.95
C HIS A 140 5.57 6.26 -15.81
N SER A 141 5.78 5.43 -16.84
CA SER A 141 5.46 4.00 -16.77
C SER A 141 6.37 3.26 -15.77
N ILE A 142 7.66 3.64 -15.73
CA ILE A 142 8.59 3.09 -14.75
C ILE A 142 8.22 3.53 -13.34
N CYS A 143 7.92 4.82 -13.14
CA CYS A 143 7.45 5.34 -11.85
C CYS A 143 6.17 4.66 -11.38
N SER A 144 5.20 4.45 -12.27
CA SER A 144 3.97 3.72 -11.96
C SER A 144 4.26 2.31 -11.45
N ARG A 145 5.10 1.56 -12.15
CA ARG A 145 5.52 0.20 -11.74
C ARG A 145 6.21 0.19 -10.38
N LEU A 146 7.15 1.12 -10.15
CA LEU A 146 7.84 1.24 -8.87
C LEU A 146 6.90 1.64 -7.74
N LEU A 147 5.93 2.51 -8.03
CA LEU A 147 4.91 2.93 -7.06
C LEU A 147 4.05 1.74 -6.59
N TYR A 148 3.63 0.85 -7.52
CA TYR A 148 2.97 -0.40 -7.12
C TYR A 148 3.85 -1.22 -6.16
N ALA A 149 5.13 -1.42 -6.51
CA ALA A 149 6.06 -2.15 -5.65
C ALA A 149 6.16 -1.52 -4.25
N VAL A 150 6.33 -0.20 -4.17
CA VAL A 150 6.39 0.55 -2.91
C VAL A 150 5.12 0.37 -2.08
N LEU A 151 3.94 0.51 -2.70
CA LEU A 151 2.66 0.37 -1.99
C LEU A 151 2.48 -1.04 -1.40
N PHE A 152 2.83 -2.08 -2.15
CA PHE A 152 2.75 -3.47 -1.67
C PHE A 152 3.78 -3.77 -0.58
N ASP A 153 5.02 -3.29 -0.73
CA ASP A 153 6.08 -3.48 0.26
C ASP A 153 5.71 -2.81 1.59
N ILE A 154 5.26 -1.57 1.58
CA ILE A 154 4.80 -0.84 2.78
C ILE A 154 3.58 -1.53 3.40
N ALA A 155 2.62 -1.98 2.58
CA ALA A 155 1.41 -2.65 3.06
C ALA A 155 1.72 -3.93 3.84
N SER A 156 2.83 -4.61 3.55
CA SER A 156 3.27 -5.79 4.30
C SER A 156 3.66 -5.48 5.75
N CYS A 157 3.94 -4.20 6.05
CA CYS A 157 4.26 -3.72 7.40
C CYS A 157 3.03 -3.18 8.16
N ILE A 158 1.83 -3.15 7.56
CA ILE A 158 0.62 -2.70 8.25
C ILE A 158 0.18 -3.76 9.25
N GLU A 159 0.33 -3.48 10.54
CA GLU A 159 -0.19 -4.34 11.59
C GLU A 159 -1.72 -4.41 11.54
N GLY A 160 -2.27 -5.63 11.74
CA GLY A 160 -3.71 -5.84 11.71
C GLY A 160 -4.36 -5.52 10.36
N ASN A 161 -3.61 -5.53 9.26
CA ASN A 161 -4.19 -5.41 7.93
C ASN A 161 -5.20 -6.56 7.75
N PRO A 162 -6.51 -6.28 7.72
CA PRO A 162 -7.54 -7.32 7.70
C PRO A 162 -7.45 -8.21 6.45
N ASN A 163 -6.74 -7.76 5.42
CA ASN A 163 -6.45 -8.57 4.25
C ASN A 163 -5.23 -9.46 4.48
N ASN A 164 -4.18 -8.99 5.18
CA ASN A 164 -3.04 -9.82 5.57
C ASN A 164 -3.46 -10.90 6.56
N ASP A 165 -4.22 -10.54 7.62
CA ASP A 165 -4.70 -11.53 8.59
C ASP A 165 -5.61 -12.57 7.93
N LYS A 166 -6.51 -12.15 7.04
CA LYS A 166 -7.38 -13.06 6.31
C LYS A 166 -6.63 -13.86 5.26
N ALA A 167 -5.70 -13.24 4.53
CA ALA A 167 -4.84 -13.94 3.58
C ALA A 167 -3.96 -14.98 4.30
N ASN A 168 -3.38 -14.61 5.44
CA ASN A 168 -2.60 -15.52 6.28
C ASN A 168 -3.46 -16.65 6.83
N LEU A 169 -4.69 -16.36 7.27
CA LEU A 169 -5.64 -17.36 7.77
C LEU A 169 -5.98 -18.41 6.72
N ILE A 170 -6.19 -18.01 5.45
CA ILE A 170 -6.55 -18.95 4.37
C ILE A 170 -5.35 -19.49 3.60
N LYS A 171 -4.13 -19.01 3.88
CA LYS A 171 -2.91 -19.48 3.22
C LYS A 171 -2.74 -21.00 3.29
N PRO A 172 -2.94 -21.68 4.43
CA PRO A 172 -2.88 -23.15 4.49
C PRO A 172 -3.85 -23.82 3.51
N CYS A 173 -5.06 -23.26 3.34
CA CYS A 173 -6.04 -23.77 2.38
C CYS A 173 -5.55 -23.60 0.93
N ILE A 174 -4.93 -22.46 0.61
CA ILE A 174 -4.37 -22.17 -0.71
C ILE A 174 -3.24 -23.13 -1.03
N ASP A 175 -2.31 -23.31 -0.10
CA ASP A 175 -1.15 -24.21 -0.25
C ASP A 175 -1.63 -25.66 -0.41
N TYR A 176 -2.64 -26.08 0.35
CA TYR A 176 -3.25 -27.40 0.23
C TYR A 176 -3.92 -27.60 -1.13
N ILE A 177 -4.72 -26.64 -1.60
CA ILE A 177 -5.35 -26.70 -2.93
C ILE A 177 -4.29 -26.84 -4.02
N LYS A 178 -3.24 -26.02 -4.00
CA LYS A 178 -2.16 -26.04 -4.99
C LYS A 178 -1.40 -27.36 -5.03
N SER A 179 -1.23 -28.00 -3.88
CA SER A 179 -0.50 -29.27 -3.77
C SER A 179 -1.37 -30.50 -4.05
N ASN A 180 -2.70 -30.38 -3.94
CA ASN A 180 -3.61 -31.53 -3.99
C ASN A 180 -4.77 -31.36 -4.99
N TYR A 181 -4.68 -30.41 -5.94
CA TYR A 181 -5.78 -30.07 -6.87
C TYR A 181 -6.28 -31.25 -7.70
N MET A 182 -5.46 -32.28 -7.92
CA MET A 182 -5.85 -33.54 -8.64
C MET A 182 -6.77 -34.42 -7.81
N HIS A 183 -6.83 -34.27 -6.50
CA HIS A 183 -7.65 -35.07 -5.60
C HIS A 183 -8.97 -34.38 -5.29
N ASP A 184 -9.92 -35.12 -4.74
CA ASP A 184 -11.17 -34.54 -4.25
C ASP A 184 -10.92 -33.71 -3.00
N ILE A 185 -11.20 -32.43 -3.11
CA ILE A 185 -11.05 -31.44 -2.03
C ILE A 185 -12.45 -30.91 -1.68
N SER A 186 -12.91 -31.18 -0.47
CA SER A 186 -14.16 -30.60 0.03
C SER A 186 -13.92 -29.25 0.70
N ILE A 187 -14.84 -28.30 0.49
CA ILE A 187 -14.76 -26.99 1.14
C ILE A 187 -14.88 -27.10 2.67
N SER A 188 -15.61 -28.12 3.14
CA SER A 188 -15.73 -28.42 4.57
C SER A 188 -14.38 -28.83 5.18
N ALA A 189 -13.61 -29.69 4.50
CA ALA A 189 -12.27 -30.09 4.97
C ALA A 189 -11.29 -28.90 4.99
N LEU A 190 -11.35 -28.00 4.00
CA LEU A 190 -10.55 -26.78 3.99
C LEU A 190 -10.92 -25.84 5.17
N ALA A 191 -12.20 -25.71 5.47
CA ALA A 191 -12.67 -24.88 6.57
C ALA A 191 -12.26 -25.48 7.94
N GLU A 192 -12.36 -26.79 8.09
CA GLU A 192 -11.91 -27.51 9.29
C GLU A 192 -10.40 -27.34 9.53
N MET A 193 -9.59 -27.41 8.47
CA MET A 193 -8.14 -27.22 8.53
C MET A 193 -7.74 -25.91 9.22
N ILE A 194 -8.48 -24.83 8.98
CA ILE A 194 -8.23 -23.51 9.58
C ILE A 194 -9.22 -23.16 10.71
N LYS A 195 -9.97 -24.16 11.20
CA LYS A 195 -10.92 -24.04 12.32
C LYS A 195 -11.99 -22.96 12.15
N VAL A 196 -12.57 -22.87 10.95
CA VAL A 196 -13.67 -21.95 10.64
C VAL A 196 -14.86 -22.71 10.05
N THR A 197 -16.00 -22.03 9.90
CA THR A 197 -17.16 -22.60 9.18
C THR A 197 -16.94 -22.51 7.66
N PRO A 198 -17.52 -23.43 6.84
CA PRO A 198 -17.46 -23.35 5.37
C PRO A 198 -18.00 -22.01 4.83
N THR A 199 -19.05 -21.49 5.45
CA THR A 199 -19.64 -20.17 5.11
C THR A 199 -18.63 -19.04 5.33
N TYR A 200 -17.94 -19.03 6.47
CA TYR A 200 -16.94 -18.00 6.79
C TYR A 200 -15.72 -18.12 5.88
N LEU A 201 -15.26 -19.34 5.57
CA LEU A 201 -14.21 -19.56 4.57
C LEU A 201 -14.60 -18.95 3.22
N GLY A 202 -15.84 -19.17 2.76
CA GLY A 202 -16.36 -18.57 1.52
C GLY A 202 -16.33 -17.05 1.53
N ILE A 203 -16.70 -16.42 2.66
CA ILE A 203 -16.67 -14.97 2.83
C ILE A 203 -15.23 -14.44 2.76
N ILE A 204 -14.29 -15.08 3.46
CA ILE A 204 -12.88 -14.67 3.45
C ILE A 204 -12.27 -14.82 2.05
N PHE A 205 -12.47 -15.96 1.40
CA PHE A 205 -11.98 -16.18 0.03
C PHE A 205 -12.50 -15.13 -0.94
N LYS A 206 -13.81 -14.82 -0.88
CA LYS A 206 -14.40 -13.78 -1.71
C LYS A 206 -13.82 -12.39 -1.40
N LYS A 207 -13.48 -12.12 -0.13
CA LYS A 207 -12.89 -10.84 0.29
C LYS A 207 -11.43 -10.70 -0.16
N VAL A 208 -10.64 -11.79 -0.14
CA VAL A 208 -9.21 -11.78 -0.45
C VAL A 208 -8.96 -11.99 -1.95
N TYR A 209 -9.67 -12.93 -2.58
CA TYR A 209 -9.44 -13.33 -3.98
C TYR A 209 -10.57 -12.94 -4.93
N ASN A 210 -11.64 -12.31 -4.45
CA ASN A 210 -12.85 -11.96 -5.18
C ASN A 210 -13.58 -13.15 -5.86
N ILE A 211 -13.22 -14.38 -5.47
CA ILE A 211 -13.82 -15.64 -5.95
C ILE A 211 -14.10 -16.59 -4.78
N THR A 212 -14.95 -17.59 -4.99
CA THR A 212 -15.19 -18.61 -3.98
C THR A 212 -14.07 -19.66 -3.94
N PRO A 213 -13.87 -20.41 -2.81
CA PRO A 213 -12.88 -21.48 -2.75
C PRO A 213 -13.08 -22.52 -3.85
N GLN A 214 -14.34 -22.85 -4.19
CA GLN A 214 -14.67 -23.80 -5.25
C GLN A 214 -14.21 -23.29 -6.63
N LYS A 215 -14.45 -22.02 -6.94
CA LYS A 215 -13.98 -21.40 -8.19
C LYS A 215 -12.46 -21.34 -8.25
N PHE A 216 -11.80 -21.07 -7.12
CA PHE A 216 -10.35 -21.08 -7.04
C PHE A 216 -9.78 -22.48 -7.35
N LEU A 217 -10.33 -23.53 -6.75
CA LEU A 217 -9.95 -24.93 -7.05
C LEU A 217 -10.15 -25.27 -8.53
N THR A 218 -11.29 -24.87 -9.11
CA THR A 218 -11.55 -25.07 -10.55
C THR A 218 -10.52 -24.35 -11.42
N TYR A 219 -10.18 -23.12 -11.06
CA TYR A 219 -9.16 -22.32 -11.77
C TYR A 219 -7.79 -23.02 -11.74
N ILE A 220 -7.34 -23.47 -10.57
CA ILE A 220 -6.06 -24.17 -10.41
C ILE A 220 -6.04 -25.48 -11.23
N ARG A 221 -7.17 -26.23 -11.30
CA ARG A 221 -7.29 -27.43 -12.13
C ARG A 221 -7.13 -27.13 -13.62
N ILE A 222 -7.76 -26.06 -14.10
CA ILE A 222 -7.68 -25.62 -15.50
C ILE A 222 -6.27 -25.15 -15.86
N GLU A 223 -5.61 -24.39 -14.98
CA GLU A 223 -4.24 -23.91 -15.24
C GLU A 223 -3.20 -25.04 -15.31
N ASN A 224 -3.47 -26.18 -14.67
CA ASN A 224 -2.52 -27.29 -14.58
C ASN A 224 -2.97 -28.53 -15.38
N SER A 225 -3.98 -28.38 -16.26
CA SER A 225 -4.38 -29.41 -17.23
C SER A 225 -3.69 -29.15 -18.56
#